data_79ae684670a60211dd676c6046c64666
#
_entry.id   79ae684670a60211dd676c6046c64666
#
_cell.length_a   1.000
_cell.length_b   1.000
_cell.length_c   1.000
_cell.angle_alpha   90.00
_cell.angle_beta   90.00
_cell.angle_gamma   90.00
#
_symmetry.space_group_name_H-M   'P 1'
#
loop_
_entity.id
_entity.type
_entity.pdbx_description
1 polymer ?
#
loop_
_entity_poly.entity_id
_entity_poly.type
_entity_poly.pdbx_seq_one_letter_code
_entity_poly.pdbx_strand_id
1 'polypeptide(L)'
;ADYIDEDVLAEFPEWYKEQTGEDIEVIYQVFDINEVMLTKIERGHEDFDVVCPSEYIIERMIRKDMLLPINRDFGNTPDYIPNLSPYIQDELNKMSQGDKKVTDYAVAYMWGTAGTLYNTEVVTEEEALECANLWNPKFNNKILMKDSYRDCYGLAIIYANKDRIEKGEVTVEQLMNDNSHESIAKAEEQLKLMKPNIAGWEADFGKEMMTKGKVWMNFTWSGDAVWAIEEAAEVGVELDYVVPIEGSNVWFDGWVIPKYARNVKAASY
;
A
#
# COMPACT_ATOMS: atom_id res chain seq x y z
N ALA A 1 -3.46 -2.15 -9.81
CA ALA A 1 -4.38 -2.01 -8.67
C ALA A 1 -5.70 -2.68 -9.01
N ASP A 2 -6.26 -3.51 -8.14
CA ASP A 2 -7.56 -4.18 -8.33
C ASP A 2 -8.75 -3.30 -7.89
N TYR A 3 -8.47 -2.14 -7.31
CA TYR A 3 -9.43 -1.13 -6.85
C TYR A 3 -9.61 0.07 -7.81
N ILE A 4 -9.29 -0.09 -9.10
CA ILE A 4 -9.65 0.89 -10.11
C ILE A 4 -11.13 0.71 -10.49
N ASP A 5 -11.82 1.82 -10.74
CA ASP A 5 -13.17 1.79 -11.26
C ASP A 5 -13.14 1.30 -12.72
N GLU A 6 -13.91 0.24 -13.02
CA GLU A 6 -13.96 -0.36 -14.36
C GLU A 6 -14.53 0.61 -15.40
N ASP A 7 -15.40 1.52 -14.99
CA ASP A 7 -15.96 2.56 -15.88
C ASP A 7 -14.84 3.49 -16.38
N VAL A 8 -13.87 3.82 -15.54
CA VAL A 8 -12.69 4.63 -15.95
C VAL A 8 -11.89 3.93 -17.03
N LEU A 9 -11.70 2.60 -16.92
CA LEU A 9 -10.98 1.81 -17.94
C LEU A 9 -11.75 1.77 -19.27
N ALA A 10 -13.08 1.71 -19.20
CA ALA A 10 -13.95 1.66 -20.37
C ALA A 10 -14.07 3.03 -21.09
N GLU A 11 -14.12 4.11 -20.32
CA GLU A 11 -14.34 5.47 -20.84
C GLU A 11 -13.03 6.14 -21.30
N PHE A 12 -11.89 5.79 -20.74
CA PHE A 12 -10.61 6.42 -21.04
C PHE A 12 -10.25 6.42 -22.54
N PRO A 13 -10.47 5.35 -23.34
CA PRO A 13 -10.17 5.37 -24.78
C PRO A 13 -10.97 6.42 -25.56
N GLU A 14 -12.26 6.58 -25.26
CA GLU A 14 -13.10 7.58 -25.92
C GLU A 14 -12.67 9.00 -25.51
N TRP A 15 -12.46 9.22 -24.21
CA TRP A 15 -11.98 10.50 -23.70
C TRP A 15 -10.62 10.88 -24.29
N TYR A 16 -9.66 9.93 -24.37
CA TYR A 16 -8.36 10.18 -24.97
C TYR A 16 -8.46 10.56 -26.45
N LYS A 17 -9.32 9.87 -27.20
CA LYS A 17 -9.59 10.19 -28.60
C LYS A 17 -10.19 11.59 -28.78
N GLU A 18 -11.10 12.00 -27.90
CA GLU A 18 -11.66 13.36 -27.92
C GLU A 18 -10.58 14.42 -27.69
N GLN A 19 -9.64 14.18 -26.77
CA GLN A 19 -8.59 15.11 -26.43
C GLN A 19 -7.48 15.20 -27.51
N THR A 20 -7.14 14.08 -28.13
CA THR A 20 -5.94 13.95 -28.95
C THR A 20 -6.21 13.63 -30.44
N GLY A 21 -7.37 13.09 -30.75
CA GLY A 21 -7.70 12.54 -32.07
C GLY A 21 -7.10 11.16 -32.35
N GLU A 22 -6.42 10.55 -31.37
CA GLU A 22 -5.75 9.25 -31.49
C GLU A 22 -6.58 8.15 -30.85
N ASP A 23 -6.61 6.96 -31.48
CA ASP A 23 -7.25 5.76 -30.92
C ASP A 23 -6.26 5.01 -30.02
N ILE A 24 -6.73 4.52 -28.87
CA ILE A 24 -5.97 3.64 -27.98
C ILE A 24 -6.83 2.47 -27.51
N GLU A 25 -6.17 1.41 -27.06
CA GLU A 25 -6.75 0.27 -26.35
C GLU A 25 -6.09 0.16 -24.98
N VAL A 26 -6.89 -0.03 -23.91
CA VAL A 26 -6.40 -0.25 -22.57
C VAL A 26 -6.36 -1.76 -22.29
N ILE A 27 -5.17 -2.31 -22.10
CA ILE A 27 -4.95 -3.70 -21.68
C ILE A 27 -4.61 -3.69 -20.20
N TYR A 28 -5.61 -3.95 -19.36
CA TYR A 28 -5.45 -3.89 -17.91
C TYR A 28 -5.01 -5.22 -17.33
N GLN A 29 -4.02 -5.19 -16.42
CA GLN A 29 -3.51 -6.34 -15.67
C GLN A 29 -3.30 -5.96 -14.21
N VAL A 30 -3.57 -6.89 -13.31
CA VAL A 30 -3.32 -6.74 -11.87
C VAL A 30 -2.09 -7.53 -11.42
N PHE A 31 -1.52 -7.14 -10.30
CA PHE A 31 -0.48 -7.88 -9.59
C PHE A 31 -0.75 -7.81 -8.08
N ASP A 32 -0.47 -8.89 -7.38
CA ASP A 32 -0.78 -9.01 -5.95
C ASP A 32 0.27 -8.34 -5.07
N ILE A 33 1.55 -8.42 -5.48
CA ILE A 33 2.70 -7.97 -4.68
C ILE A 33 3.63 -7.11 -5.53
N ASN A 34 4.01 -5.95 -5.00
CA ASN A 34 4.90 -4.99 -5.65
C ASN A 34 6.22 -5.60 -6.15
N GLU A 35 6.84 -6.49 -5.37
CA GLU A 35 8.12 -7.12 -5.70
C GLU A 35 8.01 -8.07 -6.89
N VAL A 36 6.86 -8.71 -7.07
CA VAL A 36 6.58 -9.56 -8.24
C VAL A 36 6.52 -8.71 -9.50
N MET A 37 5.77 -7.60 -9.48
CA MET A 37 5.69 -6.64 -10.57
C MET A 37 7.06 -6.07 -10.90
N LEU A 38 7.81 -5.60 -9.89
CA LEU A 38 9.14 -5.04 -10.08
C LEU A 38 10.09 -6.05 -10.72
N THR A 39 10.03 -7.32 -10.31
CA THR A 39 10.85 -8.39 -10.88
C THR A 39 10.56 -8.63 -12.36
N LYS A 40 9.29 -8.57 -12.75
CA LYS A 40 8.87 -8.69 -14.16
C LYS A 40 9.47 -7.56 -15.00
N ILE A 41 9.39 -6.32 -14.52
CA ILE A 41 9.97 -5.16 -15.21
C ILE A 41 11.49 -5.23 -15.25
N GLU A 42 12.16 -5.57 -14.13
CA GLU A 42 13.63 -5.61 -14.06
C GLU A 42 14.25 -6.72 -14.95
N ARG A 43 13.61 -7.89 -15.02
CA ARG A 43 14.15 -9.07 -15.70
C ARG A 43 13.53 -9.33 -17.06
N GLY A 44 12.24 -9.09 -17.18
CA GLY A 44 11.47 -9.39 -18.38
C GLY A 44 11.46 -8.26 -19.39
N HIS A 45 11.77 -7.03 -18.97
CA HIS A 45 11.55 -5.81 -19.77
C HIS A 45 10.14 -5.79 -20.38
N GLU A 46 9.14 -6.22 -19.55
CA GLU A 46 7.76 -6.24 -20.00
C GLU A 46 7.31 -4.83 -20.39
N ASP A 47 6.56 -4.73 -21.49
CA ASP A 47 6.16 -3.50 -22.15
C ASP A 47 4.94 -2.85 -21.49
N PHE A 48 4.98 -2.65 -20.17
CA PHE A 48 3.96 -1.86 -19.50
C PHE A 48 4.15 -0.38 -19.86
N ASP A 49 3.09 0.27 -20.31
CA ASP A 49 3.12 1.72 -20.55
C ASP A 49 2.95 2.50 -19.24
N VAL A 50 2.18 1.95 -18.30
CA VAL A 50 1.98 2.52 -16.98
C VAL A 50 1.85 1.42 -15.93
N VAL A 51 2.34 1.65 -14.72
CA VAL A 51 2.18 0.76 -13.56
C VAL A 51 1.87 1.59 -12.32
N CYS A 52 1.19 0.98 -11.34
CA CYS A 52 0.78 1.65 -10.10
C CYS A 52 1.34 0.93 -8.86
N PRO A 53 2.64 1.06 -8.55
CA PRO A 53 3.24 0.52 -7.34
C PRO A 53 3.12 1.46 -6.15
N SER A 54 3.43 0.94 -4.95
CA SER A 54 3.56 1.75 -3.74
C SER A 54 4.84 2.60 -3.73
N GLU A 55 4.82 3.65 -2.90
CA GLU A 55 5.84 4.71 -2.83
C GLU A 55 7.28 4.20 -2.72
N TYR A 56 7.54 3.20 -1.88
CA TYR A 56 8.89 2.64 -1.67
C TYR A 56 9.45 1.94 -2.91
N ILE A 57 8.57 1.38 -3.74
CA ILE A 57 8.94 0.83 -5.05
C ILE A 57 9.20 1.94 -6.05
N ILE A 58 8.38 3.00 -6.05
CA ILE A 58 8.60 4.18 -6.91
C ILE A 58 9.99 4.76 -6.65
N GLU A 59 10.35 4.98 -5.39
CA GLU A 59 11.68 5.44 -5.02
C GLU A 59 12.80 4.51 -5.52
N ARG A 60 12.61 3.20 -5.37
CA ARG A 60 13.57 2.20 -5.86
C ARG A 60 13.71 2.24 -7.37
N MET A 61 12.60 2.38 -8.10
CA MET A 61 12.61 2.47 -9.56
C MET A 61 13.30 3.75 -10.03
N ILE A 62 13.10 4.88 -9.35
CA ILE A 62 13.80 6.15 -9.64
C ILE A 62 15.31 6.00 -9.43
N ARG A 63 15.74 5.43 -8.29
CA ARG A 63 17.17 5.19 -8.01
C ARG A 63 17.85 4.31 -9.05
N LYS A 64 17.13 3.36 -9.60
CA LYS A 64 17.63 2.43 -10.64
C LYS A 64 17.46 2.94 -12.06
N ASP A 65 17.02 4.16 -12.25
CA ASP A 65 16.76 4.75 -13.57
C ASP A 65 15.81 3.91 -14.44
N MET A 66 14.73 3.43 -13.82
CA MET A 66 13.73 2.53 -14.42
C MET A 66 12.47 3.26 -14.89
N LEU A 67 12.37 4.57 -14.66
CA LEU A 67 11.20 5.38 -14.98
C LEU A 67 11.51 6.46 -16.00
N LEU A 68 10.50 6.81 -16.77
CA LEU A 68 10.47 8.02 -17.61
C LEU A 68 9.71 9.13 -16.86
N PRO A 69 10.12 10.39 -16.99
CA PRO A 69 9.34 11.51 -16.48
C PRO A 69 7.99 11.60 -17.17
N ILE A 70 7.00 12.09 -16.44
CA ILE A 70 5.66 12.35 -16.98
C ILE A 70 5.77 13.48 -18.02
N ASN A 71 5.21 13.26 -19.19
CA ASN A 71 5.06 14.32 -20.19
C ASN A 71 3.86 15.19 -19.81
N ARG A 72 4.12 16.43 -19.40
CA ARG A 72 3.08 17.41 -19.02
C ARG A 72 2.59 18.29 -20.17
N ASP A 73 2.95 17.96 -21.40
CA ASP A 73 2.35 18.60 -22.56
C ASP A 73 1.05 17.88 -22.94
N PHE A 74 -0.03 18.32 -22.33
CA PHE A 74 -1.38 17.79 -22.55
C PHE A 74 -2.14 18.55 -23.67
N GLY A 75 -1.46 19.36 -24.47
CA GLY A 75 -2.08 20.14 -25.52
C GLY A 75 -3.14 21.11 -24.95
N ASN A 76 -4.40 20.92 -25.36
CA ASN A 76 -5.52 21.72 -24.87
C ASN A 76 -6.21 21.13 -23.62
N THR A 77 -5.83 19.92 -23.20
CA THR A 77 -6.39 19.28 -21.99
C THR A 77 -5.79 19.93 -20.76
N PRO A 78 -6.60 20.29 -19.74
CA PRO A 78 -6.08 20.84 -18.51
C PRO A 78 -5.14 19.84 -17.81
N ASP A 79 -4.10 20.36 -17.14
CA ASP A 79 -3.31 19.57 -16.22
C ASP A 79 -4.11 19.31 -14.93
N TYR A 80 -4.56 18.09 -14.72
CA TYR A 80 -5.33 17.67 -13.55
C TYR A 80 -4.45 17.19 -12.37
N ILE A 81 -3.15 17.02 -12.55
CA ILE A 81 -2.23 16.57 -11.49
C ILE A 81 -2.31 17.46 -10.22
N PRO A 82 -2.43 18.81 -10.32
CA PRO A 82 -2.59 19.65 -9.15
C PRO A 82 -3.86 19.41 -8.32
N ASN A 83 -4.82 18.65 -8.84
CA ASN A 83 -6.07 18.33 -8.11
C ASN A 83 -5.89 17.21 -7.05
N LEU A 84 -4.68 16.67 -6.90
CA LEU A 84 -4.36 15.72 -5.84
C LEU A 84 -4.61 16.29 -4.44
N SER A 85 -4.89 15.40 -3.47
CA SER A 85 -4.97 15.78 -2.06
C SER A 85 -3.74 16.59 -1.64
N PRO A 86 -3.91 17.75 -0.98
CA PRO A 86 -2.77 18.55 -0.51
C PRO A 86 -1.83 17.77 0.41
N TYR A 87 -2.35 16.89 1.25
CA TYR A 87 -1.55 16.03 2.12
C TYR A 87 -0.63 15.12 1.30
N ILE A 88 -1.16 14.44 0.30
CA ILE A 88 -0.37 13.54 -0.56
C ILE A 88 0.63 14.33 -1.42
N GLN A 89 0.23 15.51 -1.90
CA GLN A 89 1.15 16.38 -2.64
C GLN A 89 2.35 16.81 -1.78
N ASP A 90 2.12 17.10 -0.50
CA ASP A 90 3.19 17.46 0.44
C ASP A 90 4.11 16.26 0.74
N GLU A 91 3.55 15.05 0.90
CA GLU A 91 4.35 13.83 1.08
C GLU A 91 5.22 13.54 -0.15
N LEU A 92 4.64 13.62 -1.36
CA LEU A 92 5.38 13.46 -2.62
C LEU A 92 6.52 14.49 -2.75
N ASN A 93 6.28 15.75 -2.34
CA ASN A 93 7.29 16.81 -2.42
C ASN A 93 8.48 16.58 -1.48
N LYS A 94 8.27 15.87 -0.36
CA LYS A 94 9.35 15.49 0.58
C LYS A 94 10.23 14.38 0.02
N MET A 95 9.68 13.57 -0.90
CA MET A 95 10.39 12.44 -1.49
C MET A 95 11.29 12.91 -2.63
N SER A 96 12.56 12.62 -2.53
CA SER A 96 13.54 12.87 -3.60
C SER A 96 14.57 11.76 -3.66
N GLN A 97 15.08 11.48 -4.84
CA GLN A 97 16.15 10.50 -5.06
C GLN A 97 17.32 11.18 -5.79
N GLY A 98 18.24 11.75 -5.02
CA GLY A 98 19.28 12.63 -5.54
C GLY A 98 18.64 13.92 -6.07
N ASP A 99 18.95 14.27 -7.33
CA ASP A 99 18.42 15.46 -7.99
C ASP A 99 17.01 15.23 -8.61
N LYS A 100 16.47 14.00 -8.54
CA LYS A 100 15.18 13.62 -9.12
C LYS A 100 14.07 13.83 -8.10
N LYS A 101 13.06 14.61 -8.46
CA LYS A 101 11.83 14.78 -7.68
C LYS A 101 10.85 13.66 -8.04
N VAL A 102 10.25 13.04 -7.04
CA VAL A 102 9.25 11.97 -7.28
C VAL A 102 8.07 12.51 -8.06
N THR A 103 7.68 13.76 -7.84
CA THR A 103 6.59 14.45 -8.58
C THR A 103 6.82 14.60 -10.09
N ASP A 104 8.05 14.44 -10.57
CA ASP A 104 8.32 14.45 -12.00
C ASP A 104 8.06 13.09 -12.65
N TYR A 105 7.95 12.01 -11.86
CA TYR A 105 7.85 10.63 -12.32
C TYR A 105 6.57 9.93 -11.90
N ALA A 106 5.86 10.42 -10.89
CA ALA A 106 4.71 9.74 -10.30
C ALA A 106 3.53 10.69 -10.08
N VAL A 107 2.33 10.16 -10.30
CA VAL A 107 1.07 10.76 -9.87
C VAL A 107 0.46 9.86 -8.82
N ALA A 108 0.25 10.37 -7.61
CA ALA A 108 -0.41 9.60 -6.55
C ALA A 108 -1.84 9.24 -6.95
N TYR A 109 -2.27 8.05 -6.55
CA TYR A 109 -3.58 7.50 -6.88
C TYR A 109 -4.41 7.28 -5.62
N MET A 110 -4.04 6.27 -4.82
CA MET A 110 -4.70 5.93 -3.58
C MET A 110 -3.70 5.97 -2.42
N TRP A 111 -4.20 6.19 -1.22
CA TRP A 111 -3.39 6.13 -0.01
C TRP A 111 -4.19 5.52 1.14
N GLY A 112 -3.50 5.03 2.14
CA GLY A 112 -4.12 4.46 3.30
C GLY A 112 -3.11 4.17 4.41
N THR A 113 -3.60 3.46 5.42
CA THR A 113 -2.83 3.02 6.57
C THR A 113 -2.85 1.50 6.66
N ALA A 114 -1.84 0.92 7.30
CA ALA A 114 -1.93 -0.42 7.83
C ALA A 114 -2.49 -0.34 9.27
N GLY A 115 -3.35 -1.27 9.65
CA GLY A 115 -3.97 -1.27 10.97
C GLY A 115 -4.69 -2.57 11.28
N THR A 116 -5.36 -2.60 12.42
CA THR A 116 -6.06 -3.77 12.91
C THR A 116 -7.56 -3.68 12.61
N LEU A 117 -8.03 -4.50 11.68
CA LEU A 117 -9.45 -4.82 11.50
C LEU A 117 -9.81 -5.88 12.54
N TYR A 118 -10.88 -5.69 13.29
CA TYR A 118 -11.26 -6.61 14.38
C TYR A 118 -12.76 -6.82 14.46
N ASN A 119 -13.16 -7.99 14.97
CA ASN A 119 -14.54 -8.31 15.27
C ASN A 119 -14.91 -7.77 16.67
N THR A 120 -15.83 -6.81 16.73
CA THR A 120 -16.20 -6.10 17.95
C THR A 120 -16.91 -6.96 18.99
N GLU A 121 -17.46 -8.12 18.59
CA GLU A 121 -18.10 -9.05 19.51
C GLU A 121 -17.09 -9.83 20.40
N VAL A 122 -15.82 -9.94 19.96
CA VAL A 122 -14.81 -10.79 20.61
C VAL A 122 -13.50 -10.08 20.94
N VAL A 123 -13.29 -8.88 20.40
CA VAL A 123 -12.12 -8.01 20.61
C VAL A 123 -12.63 -6.63 20.98
N THR A 124 -12.11 -6.03 22.04
CA THR A 124 -12.44 -4.66 22.41
C THR A 124 -11.58 -3.67 21.59
N GLU A 125 -12.05 -2.43 21.45
CA GLU A 125 -11.30 -1.35 20.82
C GLU A 125 -9.93 -1.14 21.49
N GLU A 126 -9.87 -1.17 22.83
CA GLU A 126 -8.62 -1.06 23.59
C GLU A 126 -7.63 -2.18 23.23
N GLU A 127 -8.11 -3.40 23.04
CA GLU A 127 -7.27 -4.52 22.61
C GLU A 127 -6.77 -4.38 21.17
N ALA A 128 -7.59 -3.81 20.29
CA ALA A 128 -7.22 -3.60 18.90
C ALA A 128 -6.25 -2.42 18.70
N LEU A 129 -6.38 -1.37 19.54
CA LEU A 129 -5.57 -0.15 19.49
C LEU A 129 -4.10 -0.38 19.84
N GLU A 130 -3.78 -1.34 20.71
CA GLU A 130 -2.40 -1.64 21.09
C GLU A 130 -1.82 -2.74 20.20
N CYS A 131 -0.81 -2.46 19.39
CA CYS A 131 -0.17 -3.49 18.54
C CYS A 131 0.39 -4.65 19.37
N ALA A 132 0.75 -4.43 20.63
CA ALA A 132 1.22 -5.45 21.57
C ALA A 132 0.25 -6.63 21.71
N ASN A 133 -1.05 -6.41 21.53
CA ASN A 133 -2.07 -7.44 21.61
C ASN A 133 -1.98 -8.47 20.48
N LEU A 134 -1.34 -8.15 19.36
CA LEU A 134 -1.06 -9.15 18.33
C LEU A 134 -0.11 -10.26 18.79
N TRP A 135 0.67 -10.01 19.87
CA TRP A 135 1.52 -11.01 20.54
C TRP A 135 0.83 -11.70 21.73
N ASN A 136 -0.38 -11.28 22.13
CA ASN A 136 -1.08 -11.83 23.28
C ASN A 136 -1.56 -13.26 22.99
N PRO A 137 -1.21 -14.27 23.83
CA PRO A 137 -1.66 -15.66 23.65
C PRO A 137 -3.19 -15.87 23.66
N LYS A 138 -3.97 -14.89 24.15
CA LYS A 138 -5.45 -14.87 24.03
C LYS A 138 -5.88 -15.08 22.57
N PHE A 139 -5.11 -14.56 21.63
CA PHE A 139 -5.42 -14.56 20.20
C PHE A 139 -4.74 -15.70 19.42
N ASN A 140 -4.31 -16.75 20.09
CA ASN A 140 -3.68 -17.91 19.47
C ASN A 140 -4.52 -18.43 18.29
N ASN A 141 -3.91 -18.46 17.09
CA ASN A 141 -4.55 -18.89 15.84
C ASN A 141 -5.85 -18.13 15.51
N LYS A 142 -5.90 -16.81 15.83
CA LYS A 142 -7.07 -15.94 15.62
C LYS A 142 -6.78 -14.70 14.79
N ILE A 143 -5.53 -14.50 14.39
CA ILE A 143 -5.09 -13.29 13.68
C ILE A 143 -4.72 -13.64 12.24
N LEU A 144 -5.17 -12.85 11.30
CA LEU A 144 -4.59 -12.77 9.96
C LEU A 144 -3.58 -11.65 9.88
N MET A 145 -2.60 -11.83 9.01
CA MET A 145 -1.56 -10.85 8.74
C MET A 145 -1.39 -10.68 7.24
N LYS A 146 -1.27 -9.45 6.77
CA LYS A 146 -0.90 -9.20 5.38
C LYS A 146 0.44 -9.86 5.03
N ASP A 147 0.50 -10.54 3.90
CA ASP A 147 1.73 -11.11 3.31
C ASP A 147 2.52 -10.01 2.59
N SER A 148 2.91 -9.00 3.36
CA SER A 148 3.65 -7.82 2.92
C SER A 148 4.90 -7.64 3.77
N TYR A 149 6.08 -7.69 3.14
CA TYR A 149 7.34 -7.48 3.84
C TYR A 149 7.40 -6.13 4.56
N ARG A 150 6.91 -5.08 3.91
CA ARG A 150 6.95 -3.72 4.45
C ARG A 150 6.10 -3.61 5.71
N ASP A 151 4.86 -4.11 5.67
CA ASP A 151 3.93 -3.99 6.78
C ASP A 151 4.31 -4.91 7.94
N CYS A 152 4.72 -6.16 7.65
CA CYS A 152 5.19 -7.09 8.68
C CYS A 152 6.45 -6.59 9.39
N TYR A 153 7.42 -6.10 8.63
CA TYR A 153 8.63 -5.50 9.18
C TYR A 153 8.30 -4.28 10.03
N GLY A 154 7.48 -3.37 9.49
CA GLY A 154 7.08 -2.15 10.17
C GLY A 154 6.42 -2.40 11.50
N LEU A 155 5.39 -3.25 11.52
CA LEU A 155 4.71 -3.64 12.75
C LEU A 155 5.68 -4.23 13.78
N ALA A 156 6.53 -5.18 13.37
CA ALA A 156 7.44 -5.86 14.27
C ALA A 156 8.54 -4.95 14.84
N ILE A 157 9.10 -4.05 14.03
CA ILE A 157 10.16 -3.14 14.48
C ILE A 157 9.61 -2.01 15.36
N ILE A 158 8.39 -1.55 15.12
CA ILE A 158 7.69 -0.60 15.98
C ILE A 158 7.46 -1.26 17.35
N TYR A 159 6.89 -2.45 17.38
CA TYR A 159 6.66 -3.19 18.63
C TYR A 159 7.96 -3.43 19.40
N ALA A 160 9.02 -3.86 18.73
CA ALA A 160 10.34 -4.10 19.35
C ALA A 160 10.97 -2.86 19.97
N ASN A 161 10.53 -1.66 19.58
CA ASN A 161 11.08 -0.39 20.03
C ASN A 161 10.03 0.53 20.69
N LYS A 162 8.86 -0.01 21.08
CA LYS A 162 7.77 0.80 21.65
C LYS A 162 8.23 1.70 22.80
N ASP A 163 9.03 1.18 23.73
CA ASP A 163 9.54 1.94 24.90
C ASP A 163 10.46 3.09 24.47
N ARG A 164 11.19 2.93 23.37
CA ARG A 164 12.07 3.97 22.81
C ARG A 164 11.27 5.05 22.05
N ILE A 165 10.19 4.64 21.39
CA ILE A 165 9.24 5.56 20.75
C ILE A 165 8.56 6.41 21.81
N GLU A 166 8.02 5.79 22.88
CA GLU A 166 7.39 6.49 24.01
C GLU A 166 8.31 7.50 24.68
N LYS A 167 9.61 7.18 24.80
CA LYS A 167 10.63 8.08 25.35
C LYS A 167 11.11 9.15 24.37
N GLY A 168 10.67 9.13 23.12
CA GLY A 168 11.11 10.03 22.07
C GLY A 168 12.56 9.81 21.62
N GLU A 169 13.14 8.62 21.86
CA GLU A 169 14.52 8.28 21.48
C GLU A 169 14.63 7.93 19.99
N VAL A 170 13.53 7.50 19.37
CA VAL A 170 13.46 7.12 17.97
C VAL A 170 12.04 7.40 17.44
N THR A 171 11.92 7.75 16.16
CA THR A 171 10.62 7.93 15.51
C THR A 171 10.20 6.69 14.74
N VAL A 172 8.89 6.53 14.54
CA VAL A 172 8.33 5.47 13.69
C VAL A 172 8.93 5.54 12.29
N GLU A 173 9.05 6.72 11.70
CA GLU A 173 9.64 6.93 10.38
C GLU A 173 11.10 6.43 10.30
N GLN A 174 11.91 6.72 11.32
CA GLN A 174 13.29 6.22 11.38
C GLN A 174 13.32 4.68 11.40
N LEU A 175 12.46 4.05 12.20
CA LEU A 175 12.40 2.59 12.32
C LEU A 175 11.91 1.93 11.03
N MET A 176 10.86 2.48 10.42
CA MET A 176 10.28 1.97 9.16
C MET A 176 11.29 1.99 8.00
N ASN A 177 12.26 2.89 8.04
CA ASN A 177 13.27 3.07 7.00
C ASN A 177 14.66 2.51 7.39
N ASP A 178 14.80 1.93 8.60
CA ASP A 178 16.04 1.28 9.02
C ASP A 178 16.13 -0.15 8.44
N ASN A 179 17.05 -0.34 7.51
CA ASN A 179 17.32 -1.63 6.86
C ASN A 179 18.61 -2.29 7.38
N SER A 180 19.08 -1.91 8.56
CA SER A 180 20.24 -2.52 9.19
C SER A 180 20.00 -3.99 9.54
N HIS A 181 21.05 -4.79 9.52
CA HIS A 181 20.98 -6.19 9.94
C HIS A 181 20.44 -6.36 11.36
N GLU A 182 20.75 -5.41 12.25
CA GLU A 182 20.27 -5.42 13.63
C GLU A 182 18.75 -5.24 13.69
N SER A 183 18.21 -4.24 13.00
CA SER A 183 16.77 -3.99 12.96
C SER A 183 16.00 -5.12 12.29
N ILE A 184 16.54 -5.68 11.19
CA ILE A 184 15.94 -6.85 10.53
C ILE A 184 15.91 -8.06 11.48
N ALA A 185 17.00 -8.32 12.21
CA ALA A 185 17.05 -9.43 13.17
C ALA A 185 16.04 -9.25 14.33
N LYS A 186 15.89 -8.02 14.84
CA LYS A 186 14.88 -7.70 15.87
C LYS A 186 13.45 -7.93 15.35
N ALA A 187 13.16 -7.45 14.14
CA ALA A 187 11.84 -7.67 13.53
C ALA A 187 11.56 -9.17 13.32
N GLU A 188 12.53 -9.93 12.83
CA GLU A 188 12.42 -11.39 12.66
C GLU A 188 12.13 -12.10 13.97
N GLU A 189 12.81 -11.72 15.06
CA GLU A 189 12.56 -12.28 16.39
C GLU A 189 11.12 -12.04 16.84
N GLN A 190 10.61 -10.80 16.68
CA GLN A 190 9.24 -10.48 17.06
C GLN A 190 8.21 -11.22 16.20
N LEU A 191 8.41 -11.32 14.90
CA LEU A 191 7.51 -12.08 14.02
C LEU A 191 7.48 -13.57 14.38
N LYS A 192 8.61 -14.16 14.77
CA LYS A 192 8.66 -15.54 15.26
C LYS A 192 7.87 -15.73 16.57
N LEU A 193 7.93 -14.75 17.48
CA LEU A 193 7.16 -14.78 18.73
C LEU A 193 5.66 -14.64 18.48
N MET A 194 5.26 -13.83 17.52
CA MET A 194 3.85 -13.64 17.14
C MET A 194 3.26 -14.83 16.38
N LYS A 195 4.10 -15.63 15.71
CA LYS A 195 3.67 -16.70 14.80
C LYS A 195 2.58 -17.63 15.36
N PRO A 196 2.55 -18.04 16.65
CA PRO A 196 1.48 -18.89 17.18
C PRO A 196 0.09 -18.26 17.10
N ASN A 197 -0.01 -16.94 17.06
CA ASN A 197 -1.28 -16.21 16.99
C ASN A 197 -1.80 -16.11 15.55
N ILE A 198 -0.92 -16.32 14.55
CA ILE A 198 -1.25 -16.15 13.14
C ILE A 198 -1.95 -17.39 12.60
N ALA A 199 -3.21 -17.22 12.19
CA ALA A 199 -4.02 -18.23 11.52
C ALA A 199 -3.68 -18.33 10.02
N GLY A 200 -3.19 -17.25 9.41
CA GLY A 200 -2.78 -17.22 8.01
C GLY A 200 -2.13 -15.91 7.61
N TRP A 201 -1.31 -15.99 6.58
CA TRP A 201 -0.76 -14.85 5.85
C TRP A 201 -1.60 -14.67 4.59
N GLU A 202 -2.02 -13.44 4.30
CA GLU A 202 -2.99 -13.19 3.25
C GLU A 202 -2.64 -11.94 2.44
N ALA A 203 -2.97 -11.98 1.17
CA ALA A 203 -2.91 -10.82 0.29
C ALA A 203 -4.31 -10.26 0.00
N ASP A 204 -5.31 -11.12 -0.15
CA ASP A 204 -6.67 -10.73 -0.54
C ASP A 204 -7.78 -11.44 0.25
N PHE A 205 -7.63 -12.74 0.58
CA PHE A 205 -8.70 -13.53 1.19
C PHE A 205 -9.07 -13.14 2.65
N GLY A 206 -8.29 -12.27 3.28
CA GLY A 206 -8.50 -11.85 4.66
C GLY A 206 -9.85 -11.16 4.87
N LYS A 207 -10.28 -10.36 3.91
CA LYS A 207 -11.59 -9.71 3.86
C LYS A 207 -12.73 -10.70 4.13
N GLU A 208 -12.77 -11.77 3.34
CA GLU A 208 -13.82 -12.80 3.46
C GLU A 208 -13.73 -13.62 4.77
N MET A 209 -12.52 -13.84 5.28
CA MET A 209 -12.37 -14.58 6.55
C MET A 209 -12.91 -13.77 7.72
N MET A 210 -12.75 -12.45 7.68
CA MET A 210 -13.31 -11.53 8.69
C MET A 210 -14.83 -11.46 8.58
N THR A 211 -15.39 -11.26 7.39
CA THR A 211 -16.85 -11.20 7.16
C THR A 211 -17.55 -12.50 7.58
N LYS A 212 -16.86 -13.65 7.51
CA LYS A 212 -17.39 -14.95 7.97
C LYS A 212 -17.17 -15.23 9.46
N GLY A 213 -16.59 -14.28 10.23
CA GLY A 213 -16.32 -14.44 11.67
C GLY A 213 -15.36 -15.58 12.02
N LYS A 214 -14.53 -16.05 11.09
CA LYS A 214 -13.63 -17.19 11.32
C LYS A 214 -12.37 -16.85 12.07
N VAL A 215 -11.94 -15.60 11.95
CA VAL A 215 -10.81 -15.00 12.66
C VAL A 215 -11.28 -13.77 13.41
N TRP A 216 -10.50 -13.31 14.37
CA TRP A 216 -10.91 -12.24 15.28
C TRP A 216 -10.26 -10.89 14.94
N MET A 217 -9.05 -10.93 14.37
CA MET A 217 -8.32 -9.75 13.93
C MET A 217 -7.63 -10.03 12.60
N ASN A 218 -7.42 -8.96 11.84
CA ASN A 218 -6.59 -8.95 10.64
C ASN A 218 -5.76 -7.65 10.64
N PHE A 219 -4.44 -7.77 10.69
CA PHE A 219 -3.58 -6.61 10.44
C PHE A 219 -3.53 -6.40 8.93
N THR A 220 -4.23 -5.38 8.46
CA THR A 220 -4.56 -5.20 7.05
C THR A 220 -4.51 -3.74 6.61
N TRP A 221 -4.76 -3.49 5.35
CA TRP A 221 -4.84 -2.14 4.78
C TRP A 221 -6.23 -1.55 5.00
N SER A 222 -6.28 -0.23 5.20
CA SER A 222 -7.53 0.49 5.46
C SER A 222 -8.59 0.32 4.38
N GLY A 223 -8.22 0.23 3.11
CA GLY A 223 -9.16 -0.01 2.01
C GLY A 223 -9.86 -1.36 2.12
N ASP A 224 -9.09 -2.44 2.37
CA ASP A 224 -9.65 -3.78 2.61
C ASP A 224 -10.52 -3.81 3.88
N ALA A 225 -10.14 -3.05 4.90
CA ALA A 225 -10.91 -2.96 6.13
C ALA A 225 -12.27 -2.30 5.90
N VAL A 226 -12.32 -1.18 5.18
CA VAL A 226 -13.59 -0.50 4.86
C VAL A 226 -14.53 -1.44 4.10
N TRP A 227 -14.03 -2.10 3.05
CA TRP A 227 -14.79 -3.08 2.31
C TRP A 227 -15.32 -4.21 3.20
N ALA A 228 -14.46 -4.77 4.06
CA ALA A 228 -14.85 -5.87 4.94
C ALA A 228 -15.90 -5.45 5.98
N ILE A 229 -15.83 -4.22 6.49
CA ILE A 229 -16.82 -3.66 7.43
C ILE A 229 -18.20 -3.57 6.77
N GLU A 230 -18.27 -3.06 5.54
CA GLU A 230 -19.52 -2.92 4.79
C GLU A 230 -20.13 -4.29 4.50
N GLU A 231 -19.38 -5.22 3.94
CA GLU A 231 -19.84 -6.58 3.63
C GLU A 231 -20.24 -7.38 4.88
N ALA A 232 -19.49 -7.23 5.98
CA ALA A 232 -19.79 -7.91 7.23
C ALA A 232 -21.13 -7.46 7.84
N ALA A 233 -21.43 -6.17 7.75
CA ALA A 233 -22.68 -5.61 8.24
C ALA A 233 -23.92 -6.23 7.55
N GLU A 234 -23.81 -6.57 6.27
CA GLU A 234 -24.91 -7.24 5.51
C GLU A 234 -25.23 -8.64 6.03
N VAL A 235 -24.26 -9.31 6.62
CA VAL A 235 -24.40 -10.67 7.18
C VAL A 235 -24.49 -10.70 8.70
N GLY A 236 -24.54 -9.52 9.35
CA GLY A 236 -24.73 -9.37 10.80
C GLY A 236 -23.45 -9.63 11.61
N VAL A 237 -22.28 -9.45 11.03
CA VAL A 237 -20.99 -9.45 11.72
C VAL A 237 -20.53 -8.00 11.90
N GLU A 238 -20.24 -7.60 13.13
CA GLU A 238 -19.78 -6.25 13.43
C GLU A 238 -18.25 -6.20 13.44
N LEU A 239 -17.68 -5.48 12.48
CA LEU A 239 -16.25 -5.22 12.37
C LEU A 239 -15.95 -3.73 12.55
N ASP A 240 -14.76 -3.43 13.05
CA ASP A 240 -14.22 -2.08 13.10
C ASP A 240 -12.72 -2.07 12.84
N TYR A 241 -12.15 -0.90 12.55
CA TYR A 241 -10.77 -0.74 12.16
C TYR A 241 -10.09 0.37 12.95
N VAL A 242 -8.90 0.09 13.46
CA VAL A 242 -8.07 1.05 14.19
C VAL A 242 -6.63 1.04 13.69
N VAL A 243 -6.00 2.20 13.75
CA VAL A 243 -4.54 2.32 13.57
C VAL A 243 -3.89 2.22 14.96
N PRO A 244 -2.88 1.35 15.16
CA PRO A 244 -2.22 1.21 16.44
C PRO A 244 -1.68 2.52 16.99
N ILE A 245 -1.81 2.73 18.31
CA ILE A 245 -1.37 3.96 18.98
C ILE A 245 0.14 4.15 18.95
N GLU A 246 0.91 3.08 18.84
CA GLU A 246 2.36 3.10 18.71
C GLU A 246 2.81 3.63 17.35
N GLY A 247 1.89 3.69 16.38
CA GLY A 247 2.14 4.09 15.01
C GLY A 247 2.06 2.92 14.03
N SER A 248 1.96 3.24 12.76
CA SER A 248 1.87 2.27 11.69
C SER A 248 2.39 2.82 10.37
N ASN A 249 2.34 1.99 9.32
CA ASN A 249 2.67 2.39 7.97
C ASN A 249 1.55 3.24 7.37
N VAL A 250 1.92 4.38 6.81
CA VAL A 250 1.09 5.16 5.87
C VAL A 250 1.70 4.91 4.50
N TRP A 251 0.90 4.47 3.55
CA TRP A 251 1.33 4.15 2.20
C TRP A 251 0.51 4.94 1.18
N PHE A 252 1.07 5.13 0.00
CA PHE A 252 0.31 5.51 -1.17
C PHE A 252 0.80 4.72 -2.40
N ASP A 253 -0.12 4.50 -3.32
CA ASP A 253 0.17 3.97 -4.65
C ASP A 253 0.17 5.11 -5.66
N GLY A 254 1.05 5.01 -6.63
CA GLY A 254 1.17 6.05 -7.65
C GLY A 254 1.41 5.49 -9.05
N TRP A 255 0.82 6.14 -10.03
CA TRP A 255 1.02 5.82 -11.43
C TRP A 255 2.38 6.32 -11.89
N VAL A 256 3.17 5.44 -12.52
CA VAL A 256 4.50 5.74 -13.07
C VAL A 256 4.66 5.11 -14.45
N ILE A 257 5.53 5.70 -15.27
CA ILE A 257 5.82 5.27 -16.64
C ILE A 257 7.16 4.52 -16.64
N PRO A 258 7.17 3.18 -16.85
CA PRO A 258 8.40 2.42 -16.95
C PRO A 258 9.28 2.86 -18.14
N LYS A 259 10.59 2.70 -17.99
CA LYS A 259 11.59 3.12 -18.99
C LYS A 259 11.40 2.54 -20.39
N TYR A 260 10.80 1.36 -20.49
CA TYR A 260 10.56 0.66 -21.74
C TYR A 260 9.14 0.87 -22.30
N ALA A 261 8.37 1.78 -21.72
CA ALA A 261 7.05 2.15 -22.21
C ALA A 261 7.09 2.59 -23.68
N ARG A 262 6.14 2.14 -24.46
CA ARG A 262 6.04 2.46 -25.89
C ARG A 262 5.08 3.62 -26.17
N ASN A 263 4.07 3.75 -25.32
CA ASN A 263 2.98 4.72 -25.50
C ASN A 263 3.04 5.83 -24.44
N VAL A 264 4.24 6.44 -24.27
CA VAL A 264 4.52 7.42 -23.20
C VAL A 264 3.56 8.60 -23.19
N LYS A 265 3.12 9.07 -24.38
CA LYS A 265 2.14 10.16 -24.49
C LYS A 265 0.81 9.72 -23.86
N ALA A 266 0.24 8.61 -24.31
CA ALA A 266 -1.02 8.09 -23.77
C ALA A 266 -0.92 7.75 -22.28
N ALA A 267 0.22 7.18 -21.83
CA ALA A 267 0.48 6.90 -20.43
C ALA A 267 0.54 8.14 -19.53
N SER A 268 0.82 9.31 -20.10
CA SER A 268 0.88 10.58 -19.36
C SER A 268 -0.49 11.25 -19.21
N TYR A 269 -1.44 10.96 -20.11
CA TYR A 269 -2.82 11.44 -20.02
C TYR A 269 -3.61 10.69 -18.96
#